data_28539753146d4a580de6011869afe8ba
#
_entry.id   28539753146d4a580de6011869afe8ba
#
_cell.length_a   1.000
_cell.length_b   1.000
_cell.length_c   1.000
_cell.angle_alpha   90.00
_cell.angle_beta   90.00
_cell.angle_gamma   90.00
#
_symmetry.space_group_name_H-M   'P 1'
#
loop_
_entity.id
_entity.type
_entity.pdbx_description
1 polymer ?
#
loop_
_entity_poly.entity_id
_entity_poly.type
_entity_poly.pdbx_seq_one_letter_code
_entity_poly.pdbx_strand_id
1 'polypeptide(L)'
;GVVIAVAHVRGGGEMGPDWHRQGRGLSKGNSFDDFVACADHLVSTGWAAQERLGAVGTGAGALLVGAAANRAPERFRAVVAGVPLVDPLETLLDADVMLTLEQWAEWGDPASDEANYRCLRSYSPAENIRETEYPAIFAWTALEGADVPAACAAIWIAQLRERVTSDPTQRPVLLRATPTMGSAGDPRIEGVAWLLDQLGAVTLGE
;
A
#
# COMPACT_ATOMS: atom_id res chain seq x y z
N GLY A 1 -18.53 -13.23 10.82
CA GLY A 1 -18.71 -12.32 9.71
C GLY A 1 -17.59 -11.31 9.65
N VAL A 2 -17.40 -10.70 8.50
CA VAL A 2 -16.40 -9.68 8.25
C VAL A 2 -17.10 -8.40 7.82
N VAL A 3 -16.67 -7.25 8.34
CA VAL A 3 -17.10 -5.92 7.89
C VAL A 3 -16.09 -5.43 6.85
N ILE A 4 -16.59 -4.94 5.72
CA ILE A 4 -15.77 -4.32 4.68
C ILE A 4 -16.08 -2.82 4.68
N ALA A 5 -15.05 -2.00 4.82
CA ALA A 5 -15.11 -0.56 4.71
C ALA A 5 -14.30 -0.08 3.50
N VAL A 6 -14.85 0.84 2.72
CA VAL A 6 -14.17 1.48 1.60
C VAL A 6 -13.87 2.92 2.00
N ALA A 7 -12.59 3.26 2.07
CA ALA A 7 -12.16 4.60 2.44
C ALA A 7 -12.08 5.48 1.18
N HIS A 8 -13.01 6.41 1.03
CA HIS A 8 -13.01 7.43 -0.02
C HIS A 8 -12.12 8.60 0.40
N VAL A 9 -10.81 8.38 0.37
CA VAL A 9 -9.82 9.38 0.77
C VAL A 9 -9.70 10.52 -0.24
N ARG A 10 -9.24 11.69 0.18
CA ARG A 10 -8.86 12.76 -0.74
C ARG A 10 -7.84 12.25 -1.76
N GLY A 11 -7.98 12.66 -3.01
CA GLY A 11 -7.25 12.12 -4.16
C GLY A 11 -8.07 11.14 -4.99
N GLY A 12 -9.14 10.55 -4.44
CA GLY A 12 -10.17 9.85 -5.21
C GLY A 12 -11.16 10.79 -5.89
N GLY A 13 -11.96 10.25 -6.80
CA GLY A 13 -12.96 11.00 -7.56
C GLY A 13 -14.36 11.00 -6.95
N GLU A 14 -14.60 10.26 -5.88
CA GLU A 14 -15.93 9.93 -5.36
C GLU A 14 -16.69 11.16 -4.85
N MET A 15 -15.98 12.14 -4.31
CA MET A 15 -16.53 13.38 -3.78
C MET A 15 -16.34 14.57 -4.75
N GLY A 16 -15.98 14.28 -6.01
CA GLY A 16 -15.84 15.27 -7.08
C GLY A 16 -14.42 15.86 -7.23
N PRO A 17 -14.25 16.81 -8.19
CA PRO A 17 -12.92 17.29 -8.59
C PRO A 17 -12.12 17.99 -7.49
N ASP A 18 -12.80 18.66 -6.56
CA ASP A 18 -12.12 19.31 -5.43
C ASP A 18 -11.51 18.29 -4.47
N TRP A 19 -12.21 17.18 -4.24
CA TRP A 19 -11.72 16.08 -3.45
C TRP A 19 -10.46 15.46 -4.06
N HIS A 20 -10.49 15.24 -5.36
CA HIS A 20 -9.32 14.76 -6.12
C HIS A 20 -8.14 15.74 -5.99
N ARG A 21 -8.36 17.05 -6.24
CA ARG A 21 -7.30 18.06 -6.15
C ARG A 21 -6.62 18.13 -4.78
N GLN A 22 -7.36 17.89 -3.71
CA GLN A 22 -6.84 17.93 -2.34
C GLN A 22 -6.01 16.72 -1.95
N GLY A 23 -5.88 15.69 -2.79
CA GLY A 23 -5.10 14.49 -2.51
C GLY A 23 -4.14 14.11 -3.64
N ARG A 24 -3.72 15.06 -4.51
CA ARG A 24 -2.73 14.83 -5.58
C ARG A 24 -1.54 15.77 -5.47
N GLY A 25 -0.46 15.45 -6.18
CA GLY A 25 0.78 16.23 -6.22
C GLY A 25 1.28 16.56 -4.81
N LEU A 26 1.58 17.83 -4.54
CA LEU A 26 2.06 18.26 -3.22
C LEU A 26 1.06 18.06 -2.07
N SER A 27 -0.22 17.83 -2.38
CA SER A 27 -1.26 17.55 -1.39
C SER A 27 -1.49 16.04 -1.15
N LYS A 28 -0.69 15.15 -1.76
CA LYS A 28 -0.85 13.69 -1.67
C LYS A 28 -0.83 13.16 -0.23
N GLY A 29 -0.12 13.82 0.66
CA GLY A 29 -0.10 13.52 2.09
C GLY A 29 -1.47 13.39 2.74
N ASN A 30 -2.45 14.17 2.25
CA ASN A 30 -3.83 14.14 2.77
C ASN A 30 -4.51 12.77 2.55
N SER A 31 -4.19 12.07 1.45
CA SER A 31 -4.75 10.73 1.19
C SER A 31 -4.35 9.73 2.28
N PHE A 32 -3.11 9.80 2.73
CA PHE A 32 -2.57 8.90 3.76
C PHE A 32 -3.12 9.23 5.15
N ASP A 33 -3.23 10.53 5.46
CA ASP A 33 -3.80 11.00 6.72
C ASP A 33 -5.29 10.62 6.83
N ASP A 34 -6.05 10.77 5.74
CA ASP A 34 -7.45 10.36 5.68
C ASP A 34 -7.61 8.86 5.89
N PHE A 35 -6.73 8.04 5.31
CA PHE A 35 -6.80 6.58 5.46
C PHE A 35 -6.53 6.14 6.91
N VAL A 36 -5.53 6.73 7.56
CA VAL A 36 -5.26 6.47 8.99
C VAL A 36 -6.43 6.95 9.85
N ALA A 37 -7.00 8.12 9.55
CA ALA A 37 -8.18 8.62 10.27
C ALA A 37 -9.40 7.71 10.11
N CYS A 38 -9.60 7.11 8.92
CA CYS A 38 -10.63 6.08 8.72
C CYS A 38 -10.39 4.85 9.60
N ALA A 39 -9.15 4.38 9.71
CA ALA A 39 -8.79 3.26 10.58
C ALA A 39 -9.11 3.60 12.06
N ASP A 40 -8.70 4.78 12.53
CA ASP A 40 -9.00 5.27 13.88
C ASP A 40 -10.51 5.37 14.14
N HIS A 41 -11.26 5.85 13.16
CA HIS A 41 -12.72 5.94 13.26
C HIS A 41 -13.37 4.56 13.41
N LEU A 42 -12.98 3.57 12.60
CA LEU A 42 -13.53 2.22 12.68
C LEU A 42 -13.29 1.58 14.05
N VAL A 43 -12.12 1.80 14.63
CA VAL A 43 -11.77 1.28 15.97
C VAL A 43 -12.54 2.05 17.05
N SER A 44 -12.51 3.38 17.03
CA SER A 44 -13.14 4.21 18.07
C SER A 44 -14.66 4.09 18.12
N THR A 45 -15.30 3.77 16.99
CA THR A 45 -16.75 3.55 16.91
C THR A 45 -17.16 2.08 17.09
N GLY A 46 -16.20 1.17 17.32
CA GLY A 46 -16.47 -0.23 17.63
C GLY A 46 -16.81 -1.11 16.44
N TRP A 47 -16.58 -0.64 15.20
CA TRP A 47 -16.76 -1.47 14.00
C TRP A 47 -15.65 -2.52 13.85
N ALA A 48 -14.45 -2.22 14.33
CA ALA A 48 -13.31 -3.13 14.33
C ALA A 48 -12.56 -3.04 15.66
N ALA A 49 -11.96 -4.17 16.08
CA ALA A 49 -10.89 -4.15 17.07
C ALA A 49 -9.57 -3.87 16.35
N GLN A 50 -8.66 -3.15 17.01
CA GLN A 50 -7.37 -2.76 16.42
C GLN A 50 -6.56 -3.97 15.94
N GLU A 51 -6.52 -5.04 16.73
CA GLU A 51 -5.85 -6.31 16.42
C GLU A 51 -6.55 -7.13 15.32
N ARG A 52 -7.71 -6.68 14.83
CA ARG A 52 -8.52 -7.29 13.78
C ARG A 52 -8.82 -6.36 12.61
N LEU A 53 -8.08 -5.27 12.49
CA LEU A 53 -8.19 -4.35 11.37
C LEU A 53 -7.14 -4.69 10.31
N GLY A 54 -7.59 -4.99 9.10
CA GLY A 54 -6.73 -5.20 7.95
C GLY A 54 -6.91 -4.11 6.89
N ALA A 55 -5.89 -3.94 6.03
CA ALA A 55 -5.94 -3.02 4.91
C ALA A 55 -5.61 -3.74 3.59
N VAL A 56 -6.30 -3.37 2.52
CA VAL A 56 -6.08 -3.93 1.18
C VAL A 56 -5.97 -2.79 0.17
N GLY A 57 -4.97 -2.82 -0.69
CA GLY A 57 -4.79 -1.87 -1.78
C GLY A 57 -4.07 -2.49 -2.97
N THR A 58 -4.34 -1.94 -4.18
CA THR A 58 -3.69 -2.38 -5.42
C THR A 58 -3.20 -1.17 -6.21
N GLY A 59 -2.04 -1.24 -6.85
CA GLY A 59 -1.45 -0.12 -7.59
C GLY A 59 -1.23 1.10 -6.70
N ALA A 60 -1.88 2.22 -7.01
CA ALA A 60 -1.90 3.43 -6.17
C ALA A 60 -2.54 3.18 -4.79
N GLY A 61 -3.51 2.25 -4.70
CA GLY A 61 -4.05 1.81 -3.42
C GLY A 61 -3.03 1.03 -2.58
N ALA A 62 -2.12 0.30 -3.22
CA ALA A 62 -1.01 -0.35 -2.51
C ALA A 62 0.02 0.67 -1.98
N LEU A 63 0.27 1.76 -2.73
CA LEU A 63 1.02 2.91 -2.21
C LEU A 63 0.35 3.47 -0.95
N LEU A 64 -0.99 3.65 -0.99
CA LEU A 64 -1.76 4.18 0.14
C LEU A 64 -1.59 3.32 1.39
N VAL A 65 -1.83 2.01 1.29
CA VAL A 65 -1.74 1.12 2.46
C VAL A 65 -0.30 0.93 2.94
N GLY A 66 0.70 0.94 2.03
CA GLY A 66 2.12 0.89 2.39
C GLY A 66 2.59 2.15 3.13
N ALA A 67 2.19 3.34 2.67
CA ALA A 67 2.48 4.60 3.34
C ALA A 67 1.75 4.71 4.69
N ALA A 68 0.52 4.23 4.79
CA ALA A 68 -0.22 4.18 6.04
C ALA A 68 0.44 3.22 7.06
N ALA A 69 0.94 2.07 6.60
CA ALA A 69 1.71 1.15 7.44
C ALA A 69 3.02 1.76 7.97
N ASN A 70 3.68 2.63 7.19
CA ASN A 70 4.85 3.38 7.67
C ASN A 70 4.47 4.46 8.69
N ARG A 71 3.32 5.13 8.52
CA ARG A 71 2.88 6.24 9.40
C ARG A 71 2.35 5.73 10.73
N ALA A 72 1.52 4.69 10.69
CA ALA A 72 0.81 4.16 11.84
C ALA A 72 0.75 2.61 11.79
N PRO A 73 1.91 1.94 11.92
CA PRO A 73 2.01 0.48 11.79
C PRO A 73 1.16 -0.26 12.82
N GLU A 74 0.99 0.32 13.99
CA GLU A 74 0.20 -0.24 15.08
C GLU A 74 -1.32 -0.28 14.80
N ARG A 75 -1.81 0.47 13.80
CA ARG A 75 -3.24 0.53 13.46
C ARG A 75 -3.75 -0.70 12.72
N PHE A 76 -2.85 -1.47 12.13
CA PHE A 76 -3.21 -2.59 11.27
C PHE A 76 -2.64 -3.90 11.81
N ARG A 77 -3.44 -4.96 11.80
CA ARG A 77 -2.99 -6.32 12.06
C ARG A 77 -2.26 -6.88 10.85
N ALA A 78 -2.82 -6.63 9.65
CA ALA A 78 -2.25 -7.13 8.41
C ALA A 78 -2.57 -6.20 7.22
N VAL A 79 -1.70 -6.21 6.21
CA VAL A 79 -1.81 -5.41 4.99
C VAL A 79 -1.61 -6.29 3.76
N VAL A 80 -2.51 -6.15 2.77
CA VAL A 80 -2.36 -6.77 1.44
C VAL A 80 -2.09 -5.68 0.42
N ALA A 81 -0.97 -5.78 -0.28
CA ALA A 81 -0.52 -4.83 -1.28
C ALA A 81 -0.35 -5.53 -2.65
N GLY A 82 -1.24 -5.23 -3.59
CA GLY A 82 -1.22 -5.80 -4.93
C GLY A 82 -0.52 -4.89 -5.95
N VAL A 83 0.38 -5.44 -6.77
CA VAL A 83 1.14 -4.69 -7.80
C VAL A 83 1.61 -3.35 -7.24
N PRO A 84 2.39 -3.36 -6.13
CA PRO A 84 2.55 -2.19 -5.28
C PRO A 84 3.47 -1.14 -5.88
N LEU A 85 2.93 0.07 -6.12
CA LEU A 85 3.70 1.26 -6.44
C LEU A 85 4.32 1.82 -5.14
N VAL A 86 5.36 1.16 -4.64
CA VAL A 86 5.97 1.48 -3.32
C VAL A 86 7.18 2.39 -3.41
N ASP A 87 7.65 2.62 -4.61
CA ASP A 87 8.70 3.58 -4.91
C ASP A 87 8.29 4.49 -6.08
N PRO A 88 7.31 5.38 -5.86
CA PRO A 88 6.87 6.31 -6.89
C PRO A 88 7.98 7.30 -7.28
N LEU A 89 8.91 7.62 -6.38
CA LEU A 89 10.00 8.52 -6.68
C LEU A 89 10.95 7.93 -7.73
N GLU A 90 11.48 6.73 -7.51
CA GLU A 90 12.36 6.04 -8.46
C GLU A 90 11.60 5.74 -9.77
N THR A 91 10.33 5.32 -9.69
CA THR A 91 9.52 5.06 -10.88
C THR A 91 9.36 6.31 -11.75
N LEU A 92 9.18 7.49 -11.15
CA LEU A 92 9.02 8.76 -11.88
C LEU A 92 10.35 9.36 -12.36
N LEU A 93 11.47 8.93 -11.80
CA LEU A 93 12.83 9.32 -12.23
C LEU A 93 13.42 8.38 -13.28
N ASP A 94 12.81 7.21 -13.48
CA ASP A 94 13.28 6.23 -14.46
C ASP A 94 13.02 6.73 -15.89
N ALA A 95 14.10 7.00 -16.62
CA ALA A 95 14.05 7.52 -17.99
C ALA A 95 13.44 6.51 -18.99
N ASP A 96 13.41 5.22 -18.65
CA ASP A 96 12.86 4.17 -19.51
C ASP A 96 11.34 4.02 -19.31
N VAL A 97 10.77 4.62 -18.27
CA VAL A 97 9.33 4.68 -18.02
C VAL A 97 8.72 5.81 -18.83
N MET A 98 7.87 5.47 -19.80
CA MET A 98 7.16 6.46 -20.60
C MET A 98 6.01 7.05 -19.79
N LEU A 99 6.27 8.19 -19.14
CA LEU A 99 5.29 8.92 -18.34
C LEU A 99 4.37 9.75 -19.24
N THR A 100 3.09 9.71 -18.95
CA THR A 100 2.10 10.58 -19.58
C THR A 100 2.00 11.92 -18.83
N LEU A 101 1.51 12.95 -19.51
CA LEU A 101 1.21 14.25 -18.88
C LEU A 101 0.21 14.11 -17.72
N GLU A 102 -0.66 13.12 -17.79
CA GLU A 102 -1.64 12.80 -16.73
C GLU A 102 -0.95 12.26 -15.47
N GLN A 103 0.08 11.42 -15.62
CA GLN A 103 0.86 10.90 -14.49
C GLN A 103 1.63 12.03 -13.79
N TRP A 104 2.23 12.97 -14.55
CA TRP A 104 2.85 14.14 -13.96
C TRP A 104 1.84 15.07 -13.29
N ALA A 105 0.64 15.21 -13.87
CA ALA A 105 -0.43 15.99 -13.22
C ALA A 105 -0.90 15.36 -11.91
N GLU A 106 -0.88 14.03 -11.80
CA GLU A 106 -1.26 13.30 -10.58
C GLU A 106 -0.17 13.32 -9.50
N TRP A 107 1.09 13.04 -9.89
CA TRP A 107 2.18 12.80 -8.95
C TRP A 107 3.13 13.99 -8.79
N GLY A 108 3.24 14.87 -9.78
CA GLY A 108 4.27 15.89 -9.92
C GLY A 108 5.48 15.38 -10.71
N ASP A 109 6.33 16.31 -11.11
CA ASP A 109 7.57 16.03 -11.83
C ASP A 109 8.78 16.18 -10.89
N PRO A 110 9.35 15.09 -10.37
CA PRO A 110 10.48 15.16 -9.44
C PRO A 110 11.81 15.51 -10.11
N ALA A 111 11.91 15.37 -11.45
CA ALA A 111 13.13 15.68 -12.18
C ALA A 111 13.32 17.19 -12.38
N SER A 112 12.22 17.95 -12.53
CA SER A 112 12.26 19.37 -12.77
C SER A 112 11.91 20.24 -11.55
N ASP A 113 11.30 19.69 -10.51
CA ASP A 113 10.84 20.43 -9.33
C ASP A 113 11.23 19.74 -8.02
N GLU A 114 12.10 20.41 -7.26
CA GLU A 114 12.58 19.94 -5.96
C GLU A 114 11.46 19.76 -4.94
N ALA A 115 10.37 20.54 -5.00
CA ALA A 115 9.24 20.38 -4.09
C ALA A 115 8.51 19.06 -4.36
N ASN A 116 8.34 18.68 -5.63
CA ASN A 116 7.78 17.40 -6.03
C ASN A 116 8.69 16.22 -5.61
N TYR A 117 10.00 16.35 -5.82
CA TYR A 117 10.99 15.35 -5.36
C TYR A 117 10.86 15.09 -3.86
N ARG A 118 10.91 16.15 -3.05
CA ARG A 118 10.81 16.05 -1.59
C ARG A 118 9.46 15.49 -1.14
N CYS A 119 8.39 15.88 -1.80
CA CYS A 119 7.05 15.39 -1.51
C CYS A 119 6.95 13.89 -1.77
N LEU A 120 7.33 13.41 -2.96
CA LEU A 120 7.33 12.01 -3.33
C LEU A 120 8.18 11.18 -2.37
N ARG A 121 9.40 11.61 -2.08
CA ARG A 121 10.29 10.95 -1.13
C ARG A 121 9.68 10.81 0.26
N SER A 122 8.94 11.83 0.70
CA SER A 122 8.36 11.86 2.07
C SER A 122 7.31 10.79 2.33
N TYR A 123 6.71 10.23 1.28
CA TYR A 123 5.67 9.22 1.41
C TYR A 123 5.94 7.90 0.68
N SER A 124 6.99 7.80 -0.14
CA SER A 124 7.38 6.54 -0.80
C SER A 124 7.55 5.42 0.23
N PRO A 125 6.76 4.34 0.20
CA PRO A 125 6.82 3.30 1.22
C PRO A 125 8.21 2.69 1.38
N ALA A 126 8.94 2.45 0.30
CA ALA A 126 10.29 1.88 0.33
C ALA A 126 11.30 2.80 1.02
N GLU A 127 11.20 4.13 0.81
CA GLU A 127 12.09 5.13 1.39
C GLU A 127 11.86 5.37 2.90
N ASN A 128 10.68 5.05 3.41
CA ASN A 128 10.23 5.44 4.75
C ASN A 128 10.01 4.25 5.70
N ILE A 129 10.63 3.10 5.44
CA ILE A 129 10.60 1.97 6.35
C ILE A 129 11.38 2.32 7.62
N ARG A 130 10.74 2.12 8.78
CA ARG A 130 11.34 2.37 10.10
C ARG A 130 11.71 1.06 10.79
N GLU A 131 12.69 1.10 11.67
CA GLU A 131 13.04 -0.01 12.56
C GLU A 131 12.03 -0.03 13.73
N THR A 132 10.90 -0.69 13.51
CA THR A 132 9.80 -0.83 14.47
C THR A 132 8.96 -2.06 14.14
N GLU A 133 8.00 -2.38 14.99
CA GLU A 133 6.99 -3.41 14.68
C GLU A 133 6.06 -2.94 13.55
N TYR A 134 5.86 -3.82 12.57
CA TYR A 134 4.94 -3.63 11.45
C TYR A 134 3.80 -4.65 11.48
N PRO A 135 2.68 -4.37 10.78
CA PRO A 135 1.66 -5.39 10.52
C PRO A 135 2.25 -6.56 9.72
N ALA A 136 1.58 -7.69 9.73
CA ALA A 136 1.85 -8.72 8.73
C ALA A 136 1.61 -8.15 7.33
N ILE A 137 2.49 -8.46 6.36
CA ILE A 137 2.40 -7.90 5.00
C ILE A 137 2.38 -9.03 3.97
N PHE A 138 1.39 -9.00 3.08
CA PHE A 138 1.32 -9.83 1.90
C PHE A 138 1.36 -8.95 0.66
N ALA A 139 2.48 -8.92 -0.05
CA ALA A 139 2.57 -8.28 -1.35
C ALA A 139 2.42 -9.32 -2.46
N TRP A 140 1.75 -8.95 -3.55
CA TRP A 140 1.72 -9.77 -4.75
C TRP A 140 1.95 -8.95 -6.01
N THR A 141 2.59 -9.56 -7.00
CA THR A 141 2.87 -8.94 -8.30
C THR A 141 2.95 -10.01 -9.40
N ALA A 142 3.04 -9.57 -10.65
CA ALA A 142 3.36 -10.42 -11.80
C ALA A 142 4.72 -10.02 -12.37
N LEU A 143 5.46 -11.01 -12.86
CA LEU A 143 6.77 -10.77 -13.50
C LEU A 143 6.59 -10.10 -14.86
N GLU A 144 5.49 -10.41 -15.56
CA GLU A 144 5.13 -9.83 -16.86
C GLU A 144 3.70 -9.32 -16.84
N GLY A 145 3.43 -8.22 -17.57
CA GLY A 145 2.10 -7.64 -17.77
C GLY A 145 1.56 -6.87 -16.56
N ALA A 146 2.40 -6.52 -15.61
CA ALA A 146 2.04 -5.60 -14.53
C ALA A 146 2.48 -4.17 -14.88
N ASP A 147 1.66 -3.19 -14.52
CA ASP A 147 1.95 -1.75 -14.76
C ASP A 147 3.13 -1.25 -13.92
N VAL A 148 3.41 -1.90 -12.79
CA VAL A 148 4.54 -1.61 -11.91
C VAL A 148 5.55 -2.75 -12.00
N PRO A 149 6.84 -2.48 -12.21
CA PRO A 149 7.86 -3.51 -12.25
C PRO A 149 7.87 -4.39 -11.00
N ALA A 150 7.96 -5.71 -11.19
CA ALA A 150 7.97 -6.67 -10.08
C ALA A 150 9.14 -6.44 -9.11
N ALA A 151 10.24 -5.86 -9.59
CA ALA A 151 11.39 -5.47 -8.79
C ALA A 151 11.02 -4.52 -7.64
N CYS A 152 10.07 -3.59 -7.85
CA CYS A 152 9.61 -2.67 -6.81
C CYS A 152 9.06 -3.43 -5.60
N ALA A 153 8.19 -4.41 -5.84
CA ALA A 153 7.65 -5.25 -4.77
C ALA A 153 8.76 -6.07 -4.08
N ALA A 154 9.68 -6.66 -4.86
CA ALA A 154 10.73 -7.51 -4.33
C ALA A 154 11.71 -6.73 -3.43
N ILE A 155 12.14 -5.54 -3.87
CA ILE A 155 13.04 -4.67 -3.11
C ILE A 155 12.36 -4.23 -1.81
N TRP A 156 11.11 -3.76 -1.89
CA TRP A 156 10.35 -3.33 -0.72
C TRP A 156 10.21 -4.44 0.33
N ILE A 157 9.84 -5.65 -0.10
CA ILE A 157 9.70 -6.80 0.81
C ILE A 157 11.05 -7.19 1.42
N ALA A 158 12.15 -7.13 0.65
CA ALA A 158 13.48 -7.39 1.17
C ALA A 158 13.88 -6.36 2.25
N GLN A 159 13.66 -5.07 1.99
CA GLN A 159 13.93 -3.99 2.94
C GLN A 159 13.07 -4.09 4.21
N LEU A 160 11.78 -4.45 4.08
CA LEU A 160 10.92 -4.70 5.23
C LEU A 160 11.49 -5.84 6.10
N ARG A 161 11.84 -6.99 5.48
CA ARG A 161 12.40 -8.14 6.22
C ARG A 161 13.69 -7.82 6.96
N GLU A 162 14.49 -6.87 6.43
CA GLU A 162 15.73 -6.45 7.06
C GLU A 162 15.51 -5.51 8.24
N ARG A 163 14.50 -4.62 8.15
CA ARG A 163 14.35 -3.49 9.10
C ARG A 163 13.29 -3.68 10.17
N VAL A 164 12.23 -4.45 9.86
CA VAL A 164 11.12 -4.58 10.83
C VAL A 164 11.51 -5.45 12.01
N THR A 165 11.02 -5.08 13.19
CA THR A 165 11.31 -5.78 14.45
C THR A 165 10.19 -6.75 14.88
N SER A 166 9.13 -6.87 14.08
CA SER A 166 8.03 -7.80 14.32
C SER A 166 8.50 -9.25 14.30
N ASP A 167 7.91 -10.08 15.15
CA ASP A 167 8.12 -11.54 15.10
C ASP A 167 7.58 -12.08 13.75
N PRO A 168 8.45 -12.65 12.89
CA PRO A 168 8.05 -13.10 11.56
C PRO A 168 7.09 -14.31 11.59
N THR A 169 6.96 -15.01 12.73
CA THR A 169 5.98 -16.09 12.88
C THR A 169 4.58 -15.57 13.14
N GLN A 170 4.46 -14.40 13.76
CA GLN A 170 3.20 -13.75 14.09
C GLN A 170 2.78 -12.68 13.09
N ARG A 171 3.76 -12.04 12.47
CA ARG A 171 3.57 -10.96 11.49
C ARG A 171 4.49 -11.18 10.29
N PRO A 172 4.20 -12.20 9.46
CA PRO A 172 5.03 -12.53 8.30
C PRO A 172 5.01 -11.42 7.25
N VAL A 173 6.14 -11.24 6.57
CA VAL A 173 6.31 -10.34 5.41
C VAL A 173 6.54 -11.20 4.18
N LEU A 174 5.52 -11.31 3.34
CA LEU A 174 5.45 -12.27 2.24
C LEU A 174 5.39 -11.58 0.88
N LEU A 175 5.99 -12.21 -0.14
CA LEU A 175 5.86 -11.85 -1.54
C LEU A 175 5.35 -13.04 -2.33
N ARG A 176 4.28 -12.84 -3.08
CA ARG A 176 3.75 -13.76 -4.09
C ARG A 176 4.02 -13.17 -5.48
N ALA A 177 4.94 -13.76 -6.24
CA ALA A 177 5.14 -13.41 -7.63
C ALA A 177 4.52 -14.49 -8.54
N THR A 178 3.76 -14.07 -9.55
CA THR A 178 3.21 -14.95 -10.60
C THR A 178 3.91 -14.68 -11.92
N PRO A 179 3.99 -15.66 -12.85
CA PRO A 179 4.60 -15.41 -14.15
C PRO A 179 3.95 -14.25 -14.90
N THR A 180 2.61 -14.26 -15.01
CA THR A 180 1.82 -13.22 -15.65
C THR A 180 0.59 -12.88 -14.82
N MET A 181 -0.02 -11.72 -15.10
CA MET A 181 -1.34 -11.39 -14.55
C MET A 181 -2.37 -12.42 -15.06
N GLY A 182 -3.08 -13.08 -14.14
CA GLY A 182 -4.09 -14.10 -14.48
C GLY A 182 -3.56 -15.53 -14.68
N SER A 183 -2.28 -15.80 -14.37
CA SER A 183 -1.79 -17.19 -14.27
C SER A 183 -2.48 -17.97 -13.16
N ALA A 184 -2.31 -19.31 -13.17
CA ALA A 184 -2.98 -20.23 -12.24
C ALA A 184 -2.82 -19.80 -10.76
N GLY A 185 -3.94 -19.69 -10.06
CA GLY A 185 -4.05 -19.08 -8.75
C GLY A 185 -4.19 -17.56 -8.85
N ASP A 186 -5.28 -17.01 -8.36
CA ASP A 186 -5.48 -15.56 -8.32
C ASP A 186 -4.85 -15.00 -7.04
N PRO A 187 -3.73 -14.27 -7.11
CA PRO A 187 -3.05 -13.75 -5.93
C PRO A 187 -3.91 -12.75 -5.14
N ARG A 188 -4.97 -12.20 -5.75
CA ARG A 188 -5.96 -11.36 -5.05
C ARG A 188 -6.76 -12.20 -4.08
N ILE A 189 -7.22 -13.38 -4.51
CA ILE A 189 -7.98 -14.32 -3.67
C ILE A 189 -7.06 -14.88 -2.57
N GLU A 190 -5.83 -15.28 -2.92
CA GLU A 190 -4.83 -15.75 -1.95
C GLU A 190 -4.56 -14.68 -0.88
N GLY A 191 -4.37 -13.42 -1.29
CA GLY A 191 -4.14 -12.30 -0.37
C GLY A 191 -5.33 -12.03 0.56
N VAL A 192 -6.56 -12.09 0.06
CA VAL A 192 -7.77 -11.92 0.88
C VAL A 192 -7.93 -13.09 1.85
N ALA A 193 -7.74 -14.34 1.41
CA ALA A 193 -7.82 -15.52 2.26
C ALA A 193 -6.77 -15.46 3.39
N TRP A 194 -5.53 -15.10 3.04
CA TRP A 194 -4.47 -14.89 4.01
C TRP A 194 -4.79 -13.76 5.00
N LEU A 195 -5.36 -12.65 4.51
CA LEU A 195 -5.77 -11.54 5.38
C LEU A 195 -6.81 -12.01 6.41
N LEU A 196 -7.84 -12.75 5.97
CA LEU A 196 -8.88 -13.26 6.85
C LEU A 196 -8.33 -14.21 7.92
N ASP A 197 -7.32 -15.02 7.58
CA ASP A 197 -6.58 -15.84 8.53
C ASP A 197 -5.83 -14.98 9.56
N GLN A 198 -5.06 -13.97 9.10
CA GLN A 198 -4.35 -13.05 9.99
C GLN A 198 -5.27 -12.28 10.94
N LEU A 199 -6.52 -12.02 10.53
CA LEU A 199 -7.55 -11.38 11.36
C LEU A 199 -8.29 -12.36 12.29
N GLY A 200 -8.00 -13.65 12.20
CA GLY A 200 -8.71 -14.70 12.93
C GLY A 200 -10.19 -14.80 12.54
N ALA A 201 -10.53 -14.41 11.31
CA ALA A 201 -11.90 -14.46 10.80
C ALA A 201 -12.26 -15.83 10.20
N VAL A 202 -11.25 -16.56 9.76
CA VAL A 202 -11.35 -17.96 9.29
C VAL A 202 -10.15 -18.74 9.79
N THR A 203 -10.32 -20.03 10.03
CA THR A 203 -9.21 -20.97 10.23
C THR A 203 -9.01 -21.64 8.88
N LEU A 204 -7.89 -21.35 8.22
CA LEU A 204 -7.48 -22.13 7.06
C LEU A 204 -7.22 -23.53 7.60
N GLY A 205 -8.05 -24.51 7.21
CA GLY A 205 -7.92 -25.90 7.69
C GLY A 205 -6.52 -26.44 7.39
N GLU A 206 -6.01 -27.25 8.33
CA GLU A 206 -4.79 -28.03 8.19
C GLU A 206 -4.84 -28.97 6.97
#